data_60490b4d37a28c019d277a46a9933a05
#
_entry.id   60490b4d37a28c019d277a46a9933a05
#
_cell.length_a   1.000
_cell.length_b   1.000
_cell.length_c   1.000
_cell.angle_alpha   90.00
_cell.angle_beta   90.00
_cell.angle_gamma   90.00
#
_symmetry.space_group_name_H-M   'P 1'
#
loop_
_entity.id
_entity.type
_entity.pdbx_description
1 polymer ?
#
loop_
_entity_poly.entity_id
_entity_poly.type
_entity_poly.pdbx_seq_one_letter_code
_entity_poly.pdbx_strand_id
1 'polypeptide(L)'
;MEEKIKKIITDLGASVCGISSVERFKEVPEGFSPTDIYSECKSVIAFGVNLPKGLTKLKSSLIYGHFNYFSCSIVDKIAFDGAKIIEEKFNCFSLPMPCDNPYEYWDEDKLEGKGLISMKHTAILCGIGALGKNTLLLNPKYGNELTIGAILTDLELKSDDLCENICIKECHKCIENCPVGAIQEVSVVQKLCRNNAYGKTKRGFDTVE
;
A
#
# COMPACT_ATOMS: atom_id res chain seq x y z
N MET A 1 -7.97 -10.48 -20.57
CA MET A 1 -6.84 -9.50 -20.49
C MET A 1 -6.31 -9.46 -19.06
N GLU A 2 -7.17 -9.33 -18.11
CA GLU A 2 -6.88 -9.17 -16.68
C GLU A 2 -5.96 -10.27 -16.12
N GLU A 3 -6.28 -11.53 -16.37
CA GLU A 3 -5.46 -12.67 -15.93
C GLU A 3 -4.04 -12.67 -16.51
N LYS A 4 -3.87 -12.15 -17.75
CA LYS A 4 -2.54 -11.99 -18.33
C LYS A 4 -1.74 -10.90 -17.63
N ILE A 5 -2.39 -9.79 -17.28
CA ILE A 5 -1.78 -8.68 -16.54
C ILE A 5 -1.40 -9.15 -15.13
N LYS A 6 -2.32 -9.80 -14.41
CA LYS A 6 -2.03 -10.35 -13.07
C LYS A 6 -0.87 -11.35 -13.13
N LYS A 7 -0.83 -12.19 -14.16
CA LYS A 7 0.30 -13.12 -14.35
C LYS A 7 1.62 -12.39 -14.57
N ILE A 8 1.67 -11.33 -15.36
CA ILE A 8 2.88 -10.51 -15.54
C ILE A 8 3.38 -10.01 -14.17
N ILE A 9 2.49 -9.41 -13.40
CA ILE A 9 2.82 -8.82 -12.09
C ILE A 9 3.28 -9.90 -11.09
N THR A 10 2.63 -11.05 -11.06
CA THR A 10 3.04 -12.17 -10.19
C THR A 10 4.33 -12.83 -10.65
N ASP A 11 4.58 -12.96 -11.94
CA ASP A 11 5.83 -13.48 -12.50
C ASP A 11 7.02 -12.54 -12.16
N LEU A 12 6.78 -11.25 -11.96
CA LEU A 12 7.77 -10.27 -11.49
C LEU A 12 8.04 -10.34 -9.97
N GLY A 13 7.27 -11.13 -9.23
CA GLY A 13 7.48 -11.39 -7.81
C GLY A 13 6.41 -10.86 -6.86
N ALA A 14 5.31 -10.31 -7.36
CA ALA A 14 4.19 -9.94 -6.52
C ALA A 14 3.51 -11.21 -5.94
N SER A 15 3.08 -11.13 -4.68
CA SER A 15 2.41 -12.21 -3.95
C SER A 15 0.90 -12.21 -4.18
N VAL A 16 0.35 -11.04 -4.49
CA VAL A 16 -1.06 -10.80 -4.81
C VAL A 16 -1.16 -9.69 -5.84
N CYS A 17 -2.20 -9.73 -6.67
CA CYS A 17 -2.51 -8.68 -7.63
C CYS A 17 -4.02 -8.56 -7.78
N GLY A 18 -4.52 -7.34 -7.88
CA GLY A 18 -5.92 -7.02 -8.09
C GLY A 18 -6.10 -5.83 -9.02
N ILE A 19 -7.25 -5.73 -9.64
CA ILE A 19 -7.57 -4.71 -10.65
C ILE A 19 -8.86 -4.01 -10.26
N SER A 20 -8.90 -2.70 -10.48
CA SER A 20 -10.10 -1.89 -10.35
C SER A 20 -10.25 -0.92 -11.52
N SER A 21 -11.47 -0.75 -12.01
CA SER A 21 -11.82 0.42 -12.80
C SER A 21 -11.67 1.69 -11.96
N VAL A 22 -11.25 2.79 -12.58
CA VAL A 22 -11.17 4.12 -11.96
C VAL A 22 -12.50 4.60 -11.37
N GLU A 23 -13.62 4.07 -11.86
CA GLU A 23 -14.97 4.38 -11.36
C GLU A 23 -15.16 4.12 -9.87
N ARG A 24 -14.39 3.20 -9.27
CA ARG A 24 -14.40 2.95 -7.81
C ARG A 24 -13.70 4.02 -6.98
N PHE A 25 -12.97 4.92 -7.63
CA PHE A 25 -12.24 6.01 -6.98
C PHE A 25 -13.02 7.33 -6.92
N LYS A 26 -14.31 7.35 -7.27
CA LYS A 26 -15.13 8.58 -7.31
C LYS A 26 -15.35 9.24 -5.94
N GLU A 27 -15.24 8.48 -4.85
CA GLU A 27 -15.45 8.98 -3.49
C GLU A 27 -14.14 9.35 -2.77
N VAL A 28 -12.99 9.27 -3.45
CA VAL A 28 -11.73 9.73 -2.84
C VAL A 28 -11.69 11.25 -2.79
N PRO A 29 -10.97 11.85 -1.82
CA PRO A 29 -10.82 13.29 -1.75
C PRO A 29 -10.27 13.88 -3.04
N GLU A 30 -10.70 15.11 -3.38
CA GLU A 30 -10.18 15.87 -4.52
C GLU A 30 -8.65 15.99 -4.46
N GLY A 31 -7.99 15.81 -5.61
CA GLY A 31 -6.53 15.79 -5.73
C GLY A 31 -5.88 14.44 -5.42
N PHE A 32 -6.64 13.40 -5.04
CA PHE A 32 -6.13 12.07 -4.72
C PHE A 32 -6.73 10.94 -5.57
N SER A 33 -7.42 11.29 -6.64
CA SER A 33 -7.91 10.32 -7.62
C SER A 33 -6.78 9.89 -8.58
N PRO A 34 -6.78 8.64 -9.07
CA PRO A 34 -5.90 8.25 -10.17
C PRO A 34 -6.00 9.17 -11.40
N THR A 35 -7.17 9.75 -11.67
CA THR A 35 -7.39 10.70 -12.78
C THR A 35 -6.81 12.08 -12.52
N ASP A 36 -6.53 12.46 -11.28
CA ASP A 36 -5.82 13.70 -10.95
C ASP A 36 -4.32 13.60 -11.29
N ILE A 37 -3.78 12.36 -11.32
CA ILE A 37 -2.39 12.08 -11.67
C ILE A 37 -2.25 11.82 -13.18
N TYR A 38 -3.16 11.01 -13.72
CA TYR A 38 -3.20 10.62 -15.12
C TYR A 38 -4.63 10.71 -15.64
N SER A 39 -4.95 11.79 -16.35
CA SER A 39 -6.32 12.13 -16.79
C SER A 39 -6.99 11.06 -17.65
N GLU A 40 -6.21 10.29 -18.41
CA GLU A 40 -6.71 9.20 -19.26
C GLU A 40 -6.77 7.85 -18.53
N CYS A 41 -6.49 7.81 -17.24
CA CYS A 41 -6.56 6.59 -16.45
C CYS A 41 -7.97 6.00 -16.47
N LYS A 42 -8.07 4.73 -16.86
CA LYS A 42 -9.31 3.95 -16.83
C LYS A 42 -9.31 2.84 -15.80
N SER A 43 -8.13 2.32 -15.49
CA SER A 43 -7.98 1.24 -14.50
C SER A 43 -6.73 1.38 -13.67
N VAL A 44 -6.80 0.79 -12.49
CA VAL A 44 -5.70 0.70 -11.53
C VAL A 44 -5.38 -0.77 -11.28
N ILE A 45 -4.11 -1.13 -11.39
CA ILE A 45 -3.57 -2.44 -11.08
C ILE A 45 -2.82 -2.30 -9.77
N ALA A 46 -3.36 -2.83 -8.67
CA ALA A 46 -2.67 -2.88 -7.40
C ALA A 46 -2.05 -4.26 -7.17
N PHE A 47 -0.95 -4.30 -6.44
CA PHE A 47 -0.31 -5.57 -6.10
C PHE A 47 0.41 -5.45 -4.75
N GLY A 48 0.75 -6.59 -4.17
CA GLY A 48 1.44 -6.63 -2.89
C GLY A 48 2.58 -7.64 -2.89
N VAL A 49 3.65 -7.29 -2.19
CA VAL A 49 4.78 -8.18 -1.89
C VAL A 49 4.76 -8.49 -0.40
N ASN A 50 4.72 -9.77 -0.04
CA ASN A 50 4.73 -10.15 1.36
C ASN A 50 6.13 -10.14 1.96
N LEU A 51 6.22 -9.69 3.21
CA LEU A 51 7.43 -9.79 4.00
C LEU A 51 7.69 -11.24 4.47
N PRO A 52 8.96 -11.66 4.60
CA PRO A 52 9.28 -12.96 5.20
C PRO A 52 8.78 -13.04 6.65
N LYS A 53 7.99 -14.09 6.96
CA LYS A 53 7.41 -14.30 8.31
C LYS A 53 8.43 -14.30 9.46
N GLY A 54 9.70 -14.62 9.18
CA GLY A 54 10.78 -14.55 10.17
C GLY A 54 10.99 -13.16 10.75
N LEU A 55 10.68 -12.11 9.99
CA LEU A 55 10.83 -10.72 10.44
C LEU A 55 9.91 -10.38 11.62
N THR A 56 8.74 -11.03 11.73
CA THR A 56 7.80 -10.81 12.84
C THR A 56 8.23 -11.49 14.16
N LYS A 57 9.27 -12.32 14.13
CA LYS A 57 9.81 -13.03 15.32
C LYS A 57 10.95 -12.29 16.00
N LEU A 58 11.38 -11.18 15.43
CA LEU A 58 12.53 -10.44 15.94
C LEU A 58 12.14 -9.58 17.15
N LYS A 59 13.06 -9.53 18.14
CA LYS A 59 12.94 -8.61 19.27
C LYS A 59 13.41 -7.18 18.92
N SER A 60 14.31 -7.08 17.93
CA SER A 60 14.86 -5.81 17.45
C SER A 60 14.11 -5.35 16.21
N SER A 61 13.67 -4.10 16.20
CA SER A 61 13.03 -3.48 15.03
C SER A 61 14.02 -3.16 13.89
N LEU A 62 15.33 -3.13 14.16
CA LEU A 62 16.32 -2.71 13.15
C LEU A 62 16.33 -3.57 11.90
N ILE A 63 16.30 -4.90 12.05
CA ILE A 63 16.29 -5.82 10.90
C ILE A 63 14.96 -5.73 10.18
N TYR A 64 13.85 -5.68 10.94
CA TYR A 64 12.52 -5.51 10.38
C TYR A 64 12.44 -4.20 9.57
N GLY A 65 12.85 -3.08 10.16
CA GLY A 65 12.84 -1.78 9.50
C GLY A 65 13.65 -1.75 8.20
N HIS A 66 14.84 -2.34 8.21
CA HIS A 66 15.68 -2.43 7.01
C HIS A 66 14.97 -3.18 5.87
N PHE A 67 14.40 -4.35 6.14
CA PHE A 67 13.74 -5.15 5.10
C PHE A 67 12.35 -4.62 4.73
N ASN A 68 11.67 -3.96 5.65
CA ASN A 68 10.45 -3.22 5.33
C ASN A 68 10.75 -2.10 4.31
N TYR A 69 11.78 -1.31 4.55
CA TYR A 69 12.24 -0.29 3.60
C TYR A 69 12.69 -0.90 2.27
N PHE A 70 13.47 -1.98 2.32
CA PHE A 70 13.92 -2.69 1.12
C PHE A 70 12.76 -3.25 0.28
N SER A 71 11.66 -3.66 0.93
CA SER A 71 10.48 -4.14 0.23
C SER A 71 9.80 -3.06 -0.63
N CYS A 72 9.91 -1.79 -0.26
CA CYS A 72 9.44 -0.67 -1.10
C CYS A 72 10.19 -0.63 -2.43
N SER A 73 11.53 -0.80 -2.41
CA SER A 73 12.34 -0.86 -3.65
C SER A 73 11.98 -2.06 -4.54
N ILE A 74 11.63 -3.20 -3.94
CA ILE A 74 11.14 -4.37 -4.68
C ILE A 74 9.82 -4.04 -5.37
N VAL A 75 8.90 -3.42 -4.64
CA VAL A 75 7.59 -3.00 -5.14
C VAL A 75 7.73 -1.99 -6.27
N ASP A 76 8.57 -0.97 -6.11
CA ASP A 76 8.83 0.04 -7.14
C ASP A 76 9.41 -0.60 -8.41
N LYS A 77 10.31 -1.58 -8.24
CA LYS A 77 10.86 -2.32 -9.39
C LYS A 77 9.78 -3.12 -10.11
N ILE A 78 8.89 -3.80 -9.39
CA ILE A 78 7.76 -4.54 -10.00
C ILE A 78 6.82 -3.58 -10.71
N ALA A 79 6.52 -2.40 -10.12
CA ALA A 79 5.69 -1.38 -10.76
C ALA A 79 6.31 -0.90 -12.07
N PHE A 80 7.60 -0.56 -12.05
CA PHE A 80 8.35 -0.06 -13.20
C PHE A 80 8.44 -1.10 -14.33
N ASP A 81 8.90 -2.32 -14.03
CA ASP A 81 9.05 -3.38 -15.02
C ASP A 81 7.68 -3.85 -15.53
N GLY A 82 6.70 -3.95 -14.64
CA GLY A 82 5.32 -4.32 -14.97
C GLY A 82 4.66 -3.33 -15.94
N ALA A 83 4.80 -2.03 -15.67
CA ALA A 83 4.28 -0.98 -16.55
C ALA A 83 4.86 -1.11 -17.96
N LYS A 84 6.19 -1.25 -18.10
CA LYS A 84 6.84 -1.43 -19.39
C LYS A 84 6.33 -2.66 -20.16
N ILE A 85 6.24 -3.82 -19.48
CA ILE A 85 5.78 -5.05 -20.12
C ILE A 85 4.31 -4.95 -20.55
N ILE A 86 3.48 -4.27 -19.75
CA ILE A 86 2.06 -4.04 -20.05
C ILE A 86 1.94 -3.13 -21.28
N GLU A 87 2.68 -2.03 -21.34
CA GLU A 87 2.74 -1.13 -22.50
C GLU A 87 3.11 -1.88 -23.78
N GLU A 88 4.22 -2.65 -23.74
CA GLU A 88 4.69 -3.40 -24.91
C GLU A 88 3.70 -4.46 -25.38
N LYS A 89 3.02 -5.16 -24.44
CA LYS A 89 2.11 -6.27 -24.80
C LYS A 89 0.72 -5.83 -25.22
N PHE A 90 0.24 -4.71 -24.70
CA PHE A 90 -1.15 -4.28 -24.90
C PHE A 90 -1.27 -2.97 -25.68
N ASN A 91 -0.14 -2.35 -26.07
CA ASN A 91 -0.09 -1.08 -26.80
C ASN A 91 -0.92 0.02 -26.12
N CYS A 92 -0.58 0.30 -24.89
CA CYS A 92 -1.26 1.24 -23.98
C CYS A 92 -0.23 2.11 -23.25
N PHE A 93 -0.71 3.03 -22.43
CA PHE A 93 0.12 3.74 -21.47
C PHE A 93 -0.11 3.20 -20.06
N SER A 94 0.98 3.06 -19.30
CA SER A 94 0.95 2.53 -17.95
C SER A 94 1.94 3.28 -17.08
N LEU A 95 1.43 3.91 -16.02
CA LEU A 95 2.21 4.75 -15.12
C LEU A 95 2.50 3.99 -13.81
N PRO A 96 3.75 3.65 -13.50
CA PRO A 96 4.11 3.07 -12.22
C PRO A 96 4.00 4.11 -11.11
N MET A 97 3.40 3.73 -9.98
CA MET A 97 3.25 4.59 -8.82
C MET A 97 4.32 4.27 -7.77
N PRO A 98 4.95 5.29 -7.15
CA PRO A 98 5.90 5.06 -6.06
C PRO A 98 5.19 4.46 -4.85
N CYS A 99 5.83 3.47 -4.21
CA CYS A 99 5.27 2.72 -3.08
C CYS A 99 5.05 3.59 -1.84
N ASP A 100 6.05 4.40 -1.47
CA ASP A 100 6.05 5.18 -0.22
C ASP A 100 6.43 6.65 -0.47
N ASN A 101 7.60 6.90 -0.98
CA ASN A 101 8.11 8.24 -1.26
C ASN A 101 8.13 8.52 -2.78
N PRO A 102 8.00 9.78 -3.22
CA PRO A 102 7.87 11.01 -2.43
C PRO A 102 6.45 11.28 -1.93
N TYR A 103 6.33 12.09 -0.88
CA TYR A 103 5.04 12.64 -0.46
C TYR A 103 4.71 13.87 -1.31
N GLU A 104 3.47 13.97 -1.78
CA GLU A 104 2.93 15.18 -2.42
C GLU A 104 2.65 16.27 -1.39
N TYR A 105 2.23 15.85 -0.19
CA TYR A 105 1.84 16.72 0.89
C TYR A 105 2.60 16.39 2.17
N TRP A 106 3.21 17.39 2.79
CA TRP A 106 3.85 17.25 4.09
C TRP A 106 3.47 18.41 5.02
N ASP A 107 2.93 18.09 6.19
CA ASP A 107 2.65 19.02 7.28
C ASP A 107 3.68 18.75 8.40
N GLU A 108 4.65 19.66 8.54
CA GLU A 108 5.75 19.51 9.49
C GLU A 108 5.28 19.60 10.95
N ASP A 109 4.27 20.42 11.23
CA ASP A 109 3.74 20.60 12.60
C ASP A 109 2.99 19.36 13.08
N LYS A 110 2.28 18.72 12.19
CA LYS A 110 1.51 17.49 12.46
C LYS A 110 2.29 16.22 12.18
N LEU A 111 3.47 16.33 11.54
CA LEU A 111 4.21 15.18 11.00
C LEU A 111 3.30 14.29 10.15
N GLU A 112 2.49 14.91 9.29
CA GLU A 112 1.50 14.23 8.47
C GLU A 112 1.92 14.27 7.01
N GLY A 113 2.10 13.07 6.41
CA GLY A 113 2.40 12.91 5.00
C GLY A 113 1.21 12.36 4.23
N LYS A 114 1.01 12.84 3.00
CA LYS A 114 0.04 12.31 2.04
C LYS A 114 0.74 12.09 0.71
N GLY A 115 0.66 10.88 0.16
CA GLY A 115 1.12 10.57 -1.18
C GLY A 115 0.09 11.01 -2.23
N LEU A 116 0.43 10.85 -3.51
CA LEU A 116 -0.44 11.14 -4.64
C LEU A 116 -1.75 10.33 -4.59
N ILE A 117 -1.65 9.04 -4.24
CA ILE A 117 -2.79 8.18 -3.92
C ILE A 117 -2.50 7.38 -2.65
N SER A 118 -3.55 6.93 -1.97
CA SER A 118 -3.38 6.06 -0.80
C SER A 118 -3.24 4.61 -1.24
N MET A 119 -2.03 4.03 -1.18
CA MET A 119 -1.75 2.64 -1.59
C MET A 119 -2.66 1.62 -0.91
N LYS A 120 -2.93 1.77 0.39
CA LYS A 120 -3.83 0.86 1.12
C LYS A 120 -5.27 0.92 0.62
N HIS A 121 -5.81 2.12 0.37
CA HIS A 121 -7.16 2.26 -0.17
C HIS A 121 -7.23 1.79 -1.62
N THR A 122 -6.20 2.05 -2.41
CA THR A 122 -6.05 1.51 -3.77
C THR A 122 -6.11 -0.02 -3.76
N ALA A 123 -5.37 -0.67 -2.87
CA ALA A 123 -5.40 -2.13 -2.74
C ALA A 123 -6.79 -2.67 -2.31
N ILE A 124 -7.51 -1.94 -1.45
CA ILE A 124 -8.88 -2.29 -1.04
C ILE A 124 -9.81 -2.22 -2.26
N LEU A 125 -9.78 -1.12 -3.01
CA LEU A 125 -10.62 -0.92 -4.20
C LEU A 125 -10.31 -1.93 -5.30
N CYS A 126 -9.07 -2.42 -5.37
CA CYS A 126 -8.64 -3.50 -6.26
C CYS A 126 -8.91 -4.92 -5.71
N GLY A 127 -9.61 -5.07 -4.58
CA GLY A 127 -10.03 -6.36 -4.04
C GLY A 127 -8.91 -7.16 -3.35
N ILE A 128 -7.76 -6.57 -3.04
CA ILE A 128 -6.63 -7.27 -2.41
C ILE A 128 -6.89 -7.58 -0.93
N GLY A 129 -7.70 -6.76 -0.26
CA GLY A 129 -8.01 -6.93 1.16
C GLY A 129 -9.02 -5.91 1.65
N ALA A 130 -9.17 -5.80 2.97
CA ALA A 130 -10.07 -4.88 3.63
C ALA A 130 -9.31 -4.00 4.64
N LEU A 131 -9.90 -2.86 5.03
CA LEU A 131 -9.30 -1.98 6.03
C LEU A 131 -9.48 -2.56 7.43
N GLY A 132 -8.37 -2.72 8.15
CA GLY A 132 -8.39 -3.06 9.55
C GLY A 132 -8.62 -1.85 10.46
N LYS A 133 -9.06 -2.06 11.71
CA LYS A 133 -9.10 -1.02 12.74
C LYS A 133 -7.74 -0.40 13.04
N ASN A 134 -6.65 -1.11 12.75
CA ASN A 134 -5.29 -0.60 12.80
C ASN A 134 -4.93 0.34 11.65
N THR A 135 -5.89 0.66 10.78
CA THR A 135 -5.75 1.48 9.57
C THR A 135 -4.81 0.90 8.49
N LEU A 136 -4.46 -0.38 8.60
CA LEU A 136 -3.68 -1.11 7.62
C LEU A 136 -4.58 -1.97 6.72
N LEU A 137 -4.07 -2.30 5.52
CA LEU A 137 -4.67 -3.32 4.68
C LEU A 137 -4.55 -4.67 5.36
N LEU A 138 -5.66 -5.40 5.46
CA LEU A 138 -5.70 -6.79 5.90
C LEU A 138 -6.03 -7.70 4.71
N ASN A 139 -5.10 -8.57 4.35
CA ASN A 139 -5.29 -9.57 3.32
C ASN A 139 -5.62 -10.94 3.95
N PRO A 140 -6.56 -11.74 3.41
CA PRO A 140 -6.93 -13.03 3.98
C PRO A 140 -5.78 -14.03 4.16
N LYS A 141 -4.76 -13.97 3.29
CA LYS A 141 -3.62 -14.89 3.31
C LYS A 141 -2.41 -14.34 4.06
N TYR A 142 -2.15 -13.04 3.93
CA TYR A 142 -0.92 -12.40 4.40
C TYR A 142 -1.14 -11.44 5.58
N GLY A 143 -2.38 -11.28 6.05
CA GLY A 143 -2.68 -10.29 7.10
C GLY A 143 -2.29 -8.88 6.68
N ASN A 144 -1.54 -8.17 7.52
CA ASN A 144 -1.01 -6.84 7.24
C ASN A 144 0.46 -6.83 6.79
N GLU A 145 1.00 -7.98 6.39
CA GLU A 145 2.41 -8.15 6.02
C GLU A 145 2.66 -7.95 4.52
N LEU A 146 1.96 -7.00 3.89
CA LEU A 146 2.10 -6.66 2.47
C LEU A 146 2.60 -5.24 2.29
N THR A 147 3.66 -5.08 1.51
CA THR A 147 4.07 -3.81 0.92
C THR A 147 3.34 -3.66 -0.41
N ILE A 148 2.65 -2.54 -0.61
CA ILE A 148 1.70 -2.35 -1.72
C ILE A 148 2.28 -1.43 -2.78
N GLY A 149 2.10 -1.80 -4.05
CA GLY A 149 2.38 -0.99 -5.21
C GLY A 149 1.19 -0.88 -6.14
N ALA A 150 1.26 0.05 -7.08
CA ALA A 150 0.21 0.25 -8.07
C ALA A 150 0.77 0.69 -9.43
N ILE A 151 -0.03 0.42 -10.47
CA ILE A 151 0.17 0.91 -11.83
C ILE A 151 -1.15 1.49 -12.29
N LEU A 152 -1.14 2.73 -12.81
CA LEU A 152 -2.29 3.34 -13.47
C LEU A 152 -2.20 3.05 -14.96
N THR A 153 -3.34 2.82 -15.65
CA THR A 153 -3.34 2.55 -17.09
C THR A 153 -4.59 3.07 -17.77
N ASP A 154 -4.48 3.41 -19.06
CA ASP A 154 -5.59 3.77 -19.93
C ASP A 154 -6.34 2.54 -20.49
N LEU A 155 -5.89 1.33 -20.14
CA LEU A 155 -6.64 0.10 -20.45
C LEU A 155 -7.95 0.06 -19.68
N GLU A 156 -9.02 -0.29 -20.38
CA GLU A 156 -10.31 -0.56 -19.76
C GLU A 156 -10.34 -2.03 -19.30
N LEU A 157 -10.20 -2.24 -17.98
CA LEU A 157 -10.11 -3.55 -17.36
C LEU A 157 -11.31 -3.80 -16.44
N LYS A 158 -11.74 -5.05 -16.39
CA LYS A 158 -12.79 -5.47 -15.46
C LYS A 158 -12.25 -5.48 -14.04
N SER A 159 -12.99 -4.85 -13.12
CA SER A 159 -12.66 -4.86 -11.69
C SER A 159 -12.82 -6.24 -11.08
N ASP A 160 -11.90 -6.58 -10.18
CA ASP A 160 -12.05 -7.72 -9.28
C ASP A 160 -13.13 -7.47 -8.21
N ASP A 161 -13.64 -8.54 -7.62
CA ASP A 161 -14.57 -8.44 -6.51
C ASP A 161 -13.87 -7.85 -5.27
N LEU A 162 -14.60 -7.05 -4.49
CA LEU A 162 -14.06 -6.50 -3.25
C LEU A 162 -13.90 -7.61 -2.21
N CYS A 163 -12.83 -7.52 -1.43
CA CYS A 163 -12.61 -8.43 -0.31
C CYS A 163 -13.61 -8.14 0.82
N GLU A 164 -14.17 -9.18 1.41
CA GLU A 164 -14.98 -9.07 2.62
C GLU A 164 -14.14 -8.53 3.80
N ASN A 165 -14.80 -7.83 4.71
CA ASN A 165 -14.12 -7.34 5.91
C ASN A 165 -13.78 -8.49 6.85
N ILE A 166 -12.49 -8.77 6.99
CA ILE A 166 -11.94 -9.82 7.85
C ILE A 166 -11.53 -9.32 9.24
N CYS A 167 -11.64 -8.01 9.50
CA CYS A 167 -11.36 -7.43 10.81
C CYS A 167 -12.47 -7.82 11.81
N ILE A 168 -12.12 -8.58 12.84
CA ILE A 168 -13.08 -9.06 13.83
C ILE A 168 -13.76 -7.86 14.52
N LYS A 169 -15.10 -7.80 14.45
CA LYS A 169 -15.88 -6.64 14.88
C LYS A 169 -15.62 -6.23 16.34
N GLU A 170 -15.60 -7.20 17.26
CA GLU A 170 -15.44 -6.95 18.71
C GLU A 170 -13.96 -6.95 19.17
N CYS A 171 -13.01 -7.07 18.24
CA CYS A 171 -11.58 -7.07 18.57
C CYS A 171 -11.02 -5.65 18.57
N HIS A 172 -10.37 -5.24 19.66
CA HIS A 172 -9.69 -3.94 19.81
C HIS A 172 -8.19 -4.09 20.14
N LYS A 173 -7.63 -5.29 19.96
CA LYS A 173 -6.24 -5.61 20.35
C LYS A 173 -5.20 -4.66 19.74
N CYS A 174 -5.36 -4.21 18.49
CA CYS A 174 -4.43 -3.28 17.86
C CYS A 174 -4.46 -1.89 18.49
N ILE A 175 -5.64 -1.44 18.95
CA ILE A 175 -5.85 -0.16 19.63
C ILE A 175 -5.24 -0.23 21.04
N GLU A 176 -5.61 -1.27 21.81
CA GLU A 176 -5.17 -1.49 23.19
C GLU A 176 -3.65 -1.69 23.33
N ASN A 177 -3.03 -2.36 22.35
CA ASN A 177 -1.60 -2.62 22.35
C ASN A 177 -0.76 -1.55 21.65
N CYS A 178 -1.36 -0.47 21.16
CA CYS A 178 -0.58 0.62 20.58
C CYS A 178 0.23 1.35 21.69
N PRO A 179 1.57 1.30 21.68
CA PRO A 179 2.39 1.79 22.81
C PRO A 179 2.26 3.30 23.06
N VAL A 180 1.73 4.05 22.09
CA VAL A 180 1.57 5.51 22.16
C VAL A 180 0.12 5.95 21.97
N GLY A 181 -0.84 5.03 21.93
CA GLY A 181 -2.26 5.34 21.73
C GLY A 181 -2.57 6.05 20.41
N ALA A 182 -1.74 5.83 19.38
CA ALA A 182 -1.90 6.51 18.09
C ALA A 182 -3.06 5.96 17.25
N ILE A 183 -3.44 4.69 17.44
CA ILE A 183 -4.48 4.01 16.68
C ILE A 183 -5.83 4.33 17.31
N GLN A 184 -6.75 4.87 16.50
CA GLN A 184 -8.14 5.12 16.83
C GLN A 184 -9.02 4.21 15.95
N GLU A 185 -10.32 4.09 16.25
CA GLU A 185 -11.20 3.13 15.54
C GLU A 185 -11.21 3.25 14.01
N VAL A 186 -10.99 4.45 13.48
CA VAL A 186 -11.06 4.72 12.03
C VAL A 186 -9.87 5.54 11.51
N SER A 187 -8.91 5.87 12.38
CA SER A 187 -7.81 6.77 12.02
C SER A 187 -6.53 6.45 12.82
N VAL A 188 -5.44 7.07 12.42
CA VAL A 188 -4.17 7.06 13.16
C VAL A 188 -3.68 8.49 13.35
N VAL A 189 -3.26 8.83 14.55
CA VAL A 189 -2.57 10.09 14.84
C VAL A 189 -1.12 9.96 14.38
N GLN A 190 -0.82 10.39 13.15
CA GLN A 190 0.49 10.19 12.51
C GLN A 190 1.64 10.72 13.36
N LYS A 191 1.50 11.89 13.99
CA LYS A 191 2.53 12.47 14.86
C LYS A 191 2.94 11.54 16.00
N LEU A 192 1.99 10.91 16.69
CA LEU A 192 2.29 9.96 17.77
C LEU A 192 2.96 8.70 17.21
N CYS A 193 2.43 8.16 16.11
CA CYS A 193 2.96 6.98 15.46
C CYS A 193 4.40 7.22 14.99
N ARG A 194 4.66 8.31 14.26
CA ARG A 194 5.98 8.66 13.73
C ARG A 194 7.00 8.89 14.84
N ASN A 195 6.65 9.62 15.90
CA ASN A 195 7.54 9.83 17.04
C ASN A 195 7.96 8.52 17.71
N ASN A 196 7.10 7.51 17.68
CA ASN A 196 7.44 6.18 18.21
C ASN A 196 8.25 5.35 17.19
N ALA A 197 7.92 5.41 15.91
CA ALA A 197 8.57 4.61 14.87
C ALA A 197 9.96 5.15 14.51
N TYR A 198 10.08 6.49 14.38
CA TYR A 198 11.32 7.17 13.96
C TYR A 198 12.04 7.87 15.10
N GLY A 199 11.63 7.68 16.34
CA GLY A 199 12.29 8.26 17.51
C GLY A 199 13.69 7.71 17.73
N LYS A 200 14.49 8.45 18.51
CA LYS A 200 15.86 8.05 18.87
C LYS A 200 15.85 6.80 19.72
N THR A 201 16.71 5.87 19.40
CA THR A 201 17.00 4.72 20.27
C THR A 201 17.73 5.16 21.53
N LYS A 202 17.79 4.30 22.55
CA LYS A 202 18.62 4.53 23.76
C LYS A 202 20.10 4.77 23.46
N ARG A 203 20.57 4.40 22.25
CA ARG A 203 21.94 4.63 21.77
C ARG A 203 22.12 6.01 21.14
N GLY A 204 21.07 6.85 21.04
CA GLY A 204 21.12 8.17 20.42
C GLY A 204 21.01 8.17 18.89
N PHE A 205 20.75 7.03 18.27
CA PHE A 205 20.49 6.91 16.82
C PHE A 205 18.98 6.94 16.55
N ASP A 206 18.62 7.46 15.41
CA ASP A 206 17.25 7.35 14.95
C ASP A 206 16.90 5.88 14.68
N THR A 207 15.69 5.48 15.03
CA THR A 207 15.18 4.17 14.65
C THR A 207 14.90 4.19 13.16
N VAL A 208 15.31 3.12 12.49
CA VAL A 208 14.88 2.88 11.11
C VAL A 208 13.47 2.30 11.18
N GLU A 209 12.62 2.72 10.27
CA GLU A 209 11.23 2.26 10.15
C GLU A 209 11.05 0.75 10.15
#